data_e0210812ebeaa6802e25f048faab426a
#
_entry.id   e0210812ebeaa6802e25f048faab426a
#
_cell.length_a   1.000
_cell.length_b   1.000
_cell.length_c   1.000
_cell.angle_alpha   90.00
_cell.angle_beta   90.00
_cell.angle_gamma   90.00
#
_symmetry.space_group_name_H-M   'P 1'
#
loop_
_entity.id
_entity.type
_entity.pdbx_description
1 polymer ?
#
loop_
_entity_poly.entity_id
_entity_poly.type
_entity_poly.pdbx_seq_one_letter_code
_entity_poly.pdbx_strand_id
1 'polypeptide(L)'
;MEEYTSGAYPLVLHADADPSGLGGTAICGFSTVGSVGVIATSHLIKTLELSPMGTVMHPKFPAIALIHDSVPKHPVRVYQGDGLGVFTSEIQFPSDNDVYFGETVMEWFTKGGFDRLIVIDGVVSNDLGIKEDSDLWGVASTAASRDQLDDAGIQQIQQGIVAGIAGYLIAEGERRGLDVTALLAECNPMYPDARAALIAVEGLSELMDREIPVQGLLDDARNIEERVREAFERAHSMALPAPDSDDDEDDIPMVF
;
A
#
# COMPACT_ATOMS: atom_id res chain seq x y z
N MET A 1 -8.69 17.75 -33.38
CA MET A 1 -7.86 17.40 -32.24
C MET A 1 -8.83 16.69 -31.32
N GLU A 2 -8.89 15.36 -31.41
CA GLU A 2 -9.76 14.56 -30.56
C GLU A 2 -9.28 14.72 -29.10
N GLU A 3 -10.15 15.21 -28.23
CA GLU A 3 -9.93 15.19 -26.80
C GLU A 3 -9.75 13.72 -26.42
N TYR A 4 -8.53 13.38 -26.06
CA TYR A 4 -8.23 12.12 -25.38
C TYR A 4 -8.93 12.22 -24.01
N THR A 5 -10.16 11.72 -23.96
CA THR A 5 -10.85 11.55 -22.68
C THR A 5 -10.00 10.57 -21.88
N SER A 6 -9.23 11.09 -20.93
CA SER A 6 -8.45 10.24 -20.02
C SER A 6 -9.41 9.25 -19.39
N GLY A 7 -9.08 7.97 -19.42
CA GLY A 7 -9.88 6.94 -18.76
C GLY A 7 -9.86 7.04 -17.22
N ALA A 8 -9.37 8.15 -16.68
CA ALA A 8 -9.28 8.43 -15.26
C ALA A 8 -10.66 8.45 -14.57
N TYR A 9 -10.70 7.96 -13.38
CA TYR A 9 -11.89 8.02 -12.54
C TYR A 9 -12.04 9.43 -11.94
N PRO A 10 -13.26 9.97 -11.87
CA PRO A 10 -13.46 11.33 -11.38
C PRO A 10 -13.10 11.47 -9.90
N LEU A 11 -12.24 12.43 -9.59
CA LEU A 11 -11.98 12.90 -8.25
C LEU A 11 -13.01 13.99 -7.92
N VAL A 12 -13.83 13.74 -6.90
CA VAL A 12 -14.82 14.69 -6.39
C VAL A 12 -14.24 15.37 -5.16
N LEU A 13 -13.99 16.67 -5.26
CA LEU A 13 -13.45 17.45 -4.16
C LEU A 13 -14.52 17.77 -3.12
N HIS A 14 -14.12 17.89 -1.85
CA HIS A 14 -14.97 18.43 -0.79
C HIS A 14 -15.21 19.92 -1.03
N ALA A 15 -16.35 20.44 -0.54
CA ALA A 15 -16.77 21.81 -0.80
C ALA A 15 -15.76 22.88 -0.34
N ASP A 16 -15.01 22.57 0.70
CA ASP A 16 -14.01 23.48 1.30
C ASP A 16 -12.57 23.18 0.84
N ALA A 17 -12.40 22.24 -0.10
CA ALA A 17 -11.06 21.88 -0.60
C ALA A 17 -10.58 22.88 -1.65
N ASP A 18 -9.38 23.38 -1.47
CA ASP A 18 -8.68 24.17 -2.49
C ASP A 18 -7.57 23.30 -3.14
N PRO A 19 -7.81 22.81 -4.37
CA PRO A 19 -6.83 22.01 -5.07
C PRO A 19 -5.75 22.85 -5.77
N SER A 20 -5.88 24.18 -5.76
CA SER A 20 -4.94 25.05 -6.46
C SER A 20 -3.65 25.23 -5.65
N GLY A 21 -2.51 24.97 -6.30
CA GLY A 21 -1.19 25.33 -5.76
C GLY A 21 -0.74 24.49 -4.57
N LEU A 22 -1.09 23.20 -4.52
CA LEU A 22 -0.61 22.29 -3.50
C LEU A 22 0.91 22.25 -3.49
N GLY A 23 1.56 22.05 -4.64
CA GLY A 23 3.00 21.90 -4.73
C GLY A 23 3.56 20.78 -3.85
N GLY A 24 4.87 20.69 -3.73
CA GLY A 24 5.53 19.75 -2.81
C GLY A 24 5.40 18.29 -3.24
N THR A 25 5.15 17.38 -2.28
CA THR A 25 5.20 15.94 -2.53
C THR A 25 3.82 15.29 -2.53
N ALA A 26 3.49 14.60 -3.62
CA ALA A 26 2.37 13.67 -3.69
C ALA A 26 2.81 12.28 -3.21
N ILE A 27 2.03 11.65 -2.36
CA ILE A 27 2.27 10.29 -1.86
C ILE A 27 1.04 9.45 -2.15
N CYS A 28 1.21 8.23 -2.65
CA CYS A 28 0.10 7.31 -2.79
C CYS A 28 0.42 5.92 -2.25
N GLY A 29 -0.61 5.25 -1.74
CA GLY A 29 -0.53 3.89 -1.26
C GLY A 29 -1.89 3.22 -1.27
N PHE A 30 -1.91 1.94 -1.62
CA PHE A 30 -3.12 1.19 -1.93
C PHE A 30 -3.14 -0.13 -1.18
N SER A 31 -4.34 -0.73 -1.10
CA SER A 31 -4.53 -2.07 -0.53
C SER A 31 -4.07 -3.13 -1.53
N THR A 32 -2.77 -3.35 -1.59
CA THR A 32 -2.07 -4.33 -2.43
C THR A 32 -1.41 -5.41 -1.55
N VAL A 33 -0.28 -5.95 -1.97
CA VAL A 33 0.46 -6.98 -1.23
C VAL A 33 0.82 -6.49 0.17
N GLY A 34 0.50 -7.29 1.19
CA GLY A 34 0.76 -6.96 2.59
C GLY A 34 0.06 -5.69 3.09
N SER A 35 -0.79 -5.06 2.27
CA SER A 35 -1.43 -3.76 2.58
C SER A 35 -0.45 -2.66 2.98
N VAL A 36 0.82 -2.77 2.59
CA VAL A 36 1.90 -1.87 2.99
C VAL A 36 1.56 -0.41 2.66
N GLY A 37 1.16 -0.15 1.41
CA GLY A 37 0.85 1.21 0.95
C GLY A 37 -0.28 1.88 1.72
N VAL A 38 -1.39 1.15 1.95
CA VAL A 38 -2.53 1.70 2.69
C VAL A 38 -2.24 1.90 4.18
N ILE A 39 -1.45 1.02 4.79
CA ILE A 39 -1.02 1.18 6.20
C ILE A 39 -0.13 2.42 6.33
N ALA A 40 0.88 2.55 5.46
CA ALA A 40 1.78 3.69 5.44
C ALA A 40 1.03 5.02 5.24
N THR A 41 0.17 5.10 4.23
CA THR A 41 -0.60 6.32 3.96
C THR A 41 -1.61 6.66 5.05
N SER A 42 -2.26 5.66 5.66
CA SER A 42 -3.16 5.87 6.80
C SER A 42 -2.41 6.41 8.01
N HIS A 43 -1.19 5.91 8.24
CA HIS A 43 -0.31 6.42 9.29
C HIS A 43 0.08 7.88 9.04
N LEU A 44 0.51 8.22 7.82
CA LEU A 44 0.85 9.60 7.43
C LEU A 44 -0.33 10.55 7.65
N ILE A 45 -1.53 10.18 7.19
CA ILE A 45 -2.74 10.98 7.32
C ILE A 45 -3.03 11.30 8.79
N LYS A 46 -2.91 10.30 9.67
CA LYS A 46 -3.18 10.42 11.09
C LYS A 46 -2.09 11.22 11.81
N THR A 47 -0.81 10.85 11.58
CA THR A 47 0.34 11.42 12.30
C THR A 47 0.60 12.87 11.93
N LEU A 48 0.37 13.22 10.66
CA LEU A 48 0.57 14.59 10.15
C LEU A 48 -0.74 15.40 10.14
N GLU A 49 -1.83 14.85 10.71
CA GLU A 49 -3.15 15.51 10.83
C GLU A 49 -3.65 16.08 9.48
N LEU A 50 -3.46 15.30 8.38
CA LEU A 50 -3.83 15.77 7.05
C LEU A 50 -5.35 15.93 6.90
N SER A 51 -5.76 17.01 6.29
CA SER A 51 -7.16 17.32 6.04
C SER A 51 -7.73 16.60 4.83
N PRO A 52 -8.98 16.09 4.87
CA PRO A 52 -9.60 15.45 3.73
C PRO A 52 -9.84 16.48 2.60
N MET A 53 -9.42 16.12 1.39
CA MET A 53 -9.55 16.96 0.19
C MET A 53 -10.67 16.48 -0.73
N GLY A 54 -10.81 15.18 -0.91
CA GLY A 54 -11.79 14.64 -1.83
C GLY A 54 -11.86 13.11 -1.83
N THR A 55 -12.72 12.59 -2.69
CA THR A 55 -12.90 11.15 -2.90
C THR A 55 -12.98 10.83 -4.38
N VAL A 56 -12.46 9.66 -4.78
CA VAL A 56 -12.65 9.13 -6.12
C VAL A 56 -13.89 8.26 -6.14
N MET A 57 -14.76 8.51 -7.11
CA MET A 57 -16.02 7.79 -7.27
C MET A 57 -16.12 7.21 -8.67
N HIS A 58 -16.48 5.93 -8.74
CA HIS A 58 -16.75 5.28 -10.01
C HIS A 58 -17.86 4.23 -9.88
N PRO A 59 -18.75 4.08 -10.89
CA PRO A 59 -19.86 3.12 -10.83
C PRO A 59 -19.44 1.64 -10.66
N LYS A 60 -18.20 1.31 -11.02
CA LYS A 60 -17.64 -0.04 -10.82
C LYS A 60 -17.09 -0.28 -9.42
N PHE A 61 -17.01 0.75 -8.57
CA PHE A 61 -16.57 0.56 -7.20
C PHE A 61 -17.65 -0.13 -6.39
N PRO A 62 -17.29 -0.99 -5.44
CA PRO A 62 -18.26 -1.60 -4.55
C PRO A 62 -18.98 -0.53 -3.72
N ALA A 63 -20.28 -0.70 -3.52
CA ALA A 63 -21.09 0.20 -2.70
C ALA A 63 -20.84 -0.07 -1.21
N ILE A 64 -19.71 0.39 -0.69
CA ILE A 64 -19.27 0.22 0.70
C ILE A 64 -18.93 1.55 1.34
N ALA A 65 -19.10 1.62 2.65
CA ALA A 65 -18.57 2.68 3.48
C ALA A 65 -17.63 2.06 4.53
N LEU A 66 -16.48 2.67 4.69
CA LEU A 66 -15.53 2.33 5.75
C LEU A 66 -15.84 3.20 6.97
N ILE A 67 -15.84 2.60 8.15
CA ILE A 67 -16.14 3.35 9.39
C ILE A 67 -14.82 3.57 10.14
N HIS A 68 -14.42 4.84 10.21
CA HIS A 68 -13.27 5.30 10.98
C HIS A 68 -13.74 6.26 12.06
N ASP A 69 -13.47 5.96 13.31
CA ASP A 69 -13.89 6.78 14.47
C ASP A 69 -15.38 7.12 14.44
N SER A 70 -16.22 6.13 14.11
CA SER A 70 -17.68 6.25 13.95
C SER A 70 -18.13 7.13 12.76
N VAL A 71 -17.23 7.57 11.89
CA VAL A 71 -17.52 8.37 10.71
C VAL A 71 -17.45 7.52 9.45
N PRO A 72 -18.53 7.46 8.61
CA PRO A 72 -18.48 6.75 7.34
C PRO A 72 -17.62 7.50 6.32
N LYS A 73 -16.76 6.77 5.63
CA LYS A 73 -15.81 7.26 4.63
C LYS A 73 -15.93 6.46 3.34
N HIS A 74 -15.75 7.11 2.20
CA HIS A 74 -15.50 6.40 0.95
C HIS A 74 -14.13 5.68 0.98
N PRO A 75 -13.98 4.55 0.30
CA PRO A 75 -12.75 3.76 0.36
C PRO A 75 -11.54 4.39 -0.37
N VAL A 76 -11.79 5.27 -1.35
CA VAL A 76 -10.73 5.94 -2.12
C VAL A 76 -10.77 7.43 -1.82
N ARG A 77 -9.71 7.93 -1.21
CA ARG A 77 -9.69 9.29 -0.66
C ARG A 77 -8.38 10.01 -0.93
N VAL A 78 -8.47 11.33 -0.93
CA VAL A 78 -7.34 12.23 -1.05
C VAL A 78 -7.32 13.17 0.14
N TYR A 79 -6.12 13.37 0.70
CA TYR A 79 -5.86 14.24 1.82
C TYR A 79 -4.74 15.23 1.48
N GLN A 80 -4.69 16.34 2.22
CA GLN A 80 -3.66 17.35 2.04
C GLN A 80 -3.28 18.01 3.35
N GLY A 81 -2.09 18.54 3.41
CA GLY A 81 -1.58 19.34 4.51
C GLY A 81 -0.06 19.39 4.50
N ASP A 82 0.50 20.46 5.03
CA ASP A 82 1.94 20.59 5.30
C ASP A 82 2.84 20.33 4.07
N GLY A 83 2.44 20.82 2.88
CA GLY A 83 3.15 20.61 1.62
C GLY A 83 3.05 19.18 1.06
N LEU A 84 2.10 18.39 1.57
CA LEU A 84 1.86 17.01 1.13
C LEU A 84 0.45 16.84 0.58
N GLY A 85 0.33 16.01 -0.45
CA GLY A 85 -0.91 15.40 -0.86
C GLY A 85 -0.81 13.88 -0.67
N VAL A 86 -1.84 13.25 -0.10
CA VAL A 86 -1.88 11.80 0.09
C VAL A 86 -3.09 11.21 -0.59
N PHE A 87 -2.87 10.29 -1.51
CA PHE A 87 -3.91 9.53 -2.20
C PHE A 87 -3.90 8.09 -1.68
N THR A 88 -5.02 7.63 -1.13
CA THR A 88 -5.10 6.29 -0.52
C THR A 88 -6.34 5.53 -0.98
N SER A 89 -6.21 4.20 -1.09
CA SER A 89 -7.34 3.29 -1.31
C SER A 89 -7.28 2.12 -0.35
N GLU A 90 -8.35 1.94 0.41
CA GLU A 90 -8.52 0.81 1.32
C GLU A 90 -9.26 -0.38 0.68
N ILE A 91 -9.61 -0.27 -0.60
CA ILE A 91 -10.13 -1.40 -1.38
C ILE A 91 -9.12 -1.88 -2.39
N GLN A 92 -9.11 -3.19 -2.59
CA GLN A 92 -8.34 -3.81 -3.64
C GLN A 92 -9.16 -3.79 -4.94
N PHE A 93 -8.51 -3.37 -6.02
CA PHE A 93 -9.12 -3.36 -7.34
C PHE A 93 -8.74 -4.61 -8.14
N PRO A 94 -9.62 -5.09 -9.04
CA PRO A 94 -9.20 -6.03 -10.07
C PRO A 94 -8.09 -5.42 -10.94
N SER A 95 -7.09 -6.21 -11.31
CA SER A 95 -5.91 -5.76 -12.06
C SER A 95 -6.21 -5.13 -13.43
N ASP A 96 -7.37 -5.41 -14.02
CA ASP A 96 -7.83 -4.76 -15.26
C ASP A 96 -8.18 -3.27 -15.06
N ASN A 97 -8.26 -2.80 -13.82
CA ASN A 97 -8.48 -1.40 -13.49
C ASN A 97 -7.19 -0.63 -13.14
N ASP A 98 -6.04 -1.29 -13.02
CA ASP A 98 -4.79 -0.67 -12.57
C ASP A 98 -4.38 0.52 -13.44
N VAL A 99 -4.51 0.42 -14.76
CA VAL A 99 -4.19 1.50 -15.70
C VAL A 99 -5.11 2.70 -15.49
N TYR A 100 -6.42 2.49 -15.42
CA TYR A 100 -7.39 3.58 -15.23
C TYR A 100 -7.23 4.26 -13.88
N PHE A 101 -6.93 3.49 -12.86
CA PHE A 101 -6.70 4.02 -11.53
C PHE A 101 -5.36 4.76 -11.45
N GLY A 102 -4.32 4.23 -12.08
CA GLY A 102 -3.04 4.91 -12.24
C GLY A 102 -3.16 6.24 -12.97
N GLU A 103 -3.97 6.32 -14.07
CA GLU A 103 -4.28 7.59 -14.73
C GLU A 103 -4.97 8.57 -13.79
N THR A 104 -5.87 8.12 -12.93
CA THR A 104 -6.51 8.98 -11.92
C THR A 104 -5.48 9.61 -10.98
N VAL A 105 -4.51 8.81 -10.53
CA VAL A 105 -3.43 9.28 -9.67
C VAL A 105 -2.53 10.28 -10.41
N MET A 106 -2.15 9.96 -11.66
CA MET A 106 -1.32 10.84 -12.50
C MET A 106 -2.03 12.17 -12.79
N GLU A 107 -3.33 12.14 -13.04
CA GLU A 107 -4.13 13.36 -13.25
C GLU A 107 -4.19 14.20 -11.97
N TRP A 108 -4.43 13.60 -10.82
CA TRP A 108 -4.39 14.28 -9.53
C TRP A 108 -3.02 14.87 -9.26
N PHE A 109 -1.95 14.11 -9.46
CA PHE A 109 -0.58 14.55 -9.29
C PHE A 109 -0.26 15.80 -10.14
N THR A 110 -0.55 15.72 -11.43
CA THR A 110 -0.22 16.80 -12.37
C THR A 110 -1.11 18.03 -12.19
N LYS A 111 -2.42 17.86 -11.96
CA LYS A 111 -3.34 18.98 -11.72
C LYS A 111 -3.12 19.65 -10.36
N GLY A 112 -2.67 18.90 -9.36
CA GLY A 112 -2.30 19.43 -8.06
C GLY A 112 -1.01 20.23 -8.06
N GLY A 113 -0.24 20.18 -9.17
CA GLY A 113 1.02 20.93 -9.30
C GLY A 113 2.10 20.43 -8.34
N PHE A 114 2.07 19.15 -7.98
CA PHE A 114 3.10 18.55 -7.13
C PHE A 114 4.42 18.41 -7.89
N ASP A 115 5.53 18.56 -7.19
CA ASP A 115 6.87 18.47 -7.75
C ASP A 115 7.31 17.02 -7.99
N ARG A 116 6.88 16.10 -7.12
CA ARG A 116 7.17 14.66 -7.20
C ARG A 116 6.03 13.80 -6.68
N LEU A 117 5.96 12.58 -7.18
CA LEU A 117 5.05 11.53 -6.72
C LEU A 117 5.83 10.36 -6.13
N ILE A 118 5.51 9.98 -4.89
CA ILE A 118 6.07 8.79 -4.25
C ILE A 118 4.95 7.77 -4.08
N VAL A 119 5.13 6.59 -4.65
CA VAL A 119 4.22 5.46 -4.46
C VAL A 119 4.82 4.47 -3.47
N ILE A 120 4.06 4.12 -2.44
CA ILE A 120 4.45 3.11 -1.44
C ILE A 120 3.68 1.83 -1.74
N ASP A 121 4.41 0.72 -1.88
CA ASP A 121 3.81 -0.58 -2.16
C ASP A 121 4.58 -1.73 -1.50
N GLY A 122 3.97 -2.91 -1.46
CA GLY A 122 4.59 -4.13 -0.98
C GLY A 122 5.10 -5.01 -2.11
N VAL A 123 6.23 -5.69 -1.88
CA VAL A 123 6.69 -6.77 -2.74
C VAL A 123 6.78 -8.06 -1.95
N VAL A 124 6.47 -9.19 -2.61
CA VAL A 124 6.48 -10.49 -1.93
C VAL A 124 7.90 -10.85 -1.53
N SER A 125 8.12 -11.09 -0.25
CA SER A 125 9.34 -11.72 0.22
C SER A 125 9.41 -13.18 -0.23
N ASN A 126 10.59 -13.64 -0.62
CA ASN A 126 10.83 -15.07 -0.91
C ASN A 126 10.81 -15.92 0.36
N ASP A 127 10.95 -15.30 1.53
CA ASP A 127 10.87 -15.94 2.83
C ASP A 127 9.52 -15.58 3.47
N LEU A 128 8.63 -16.59 3.59
CA LEU A 128 7.29 -16.43 4.16
C LEU A 128 7.27 -16.42 5.71
N GLY A 129 8.45 -16.48 6.35
CA GLY A 129 8.58 -16.34 7.80
C GLY A 129 8.33 -14.90 8.27
N ILE A 130 8.14 -14.71 9.57
CA ILE A 130 8.19 -13.39 10.20
C ILE A 130 9.66 -12.98 10.21
N LYS A 131 10.04 -12.05 9.33
CA LYS A 131 11.39 -11.47 9.33
C LYS A 131 11.45 -10.34 10.36
N GLU A 132 12.55 -10.26 11.09
CA GLU A 132 12.84 -9.11 11.95
C GLU A 132 13.25 -7.90 11.09
N ASP A 133 13.90 -8.15 9.94
CA ASP A 133 14.34 -7.13 9.00
C ASP A 133 13.67 -7.39 7.63
N SER A 134 12.98 -6.38 7.10
CA SER A 134 12.47 -6.37 5.72
C SER A 134 13.34 -5.44 4.88
N ASP A 135 13.58 -5.79 3.62
CA ASP A 135 14.33 -4.94 2.71
C ASP A 135 13.41 -3.88 2.08
N LEU A 136 13.96 -2.68 1.90
CA LEU A 136 13.31 -1.61 1.16
C LEU A 136 14.03 -1.39 -0.18
N TRP A 137 13.26 -1.46 -1.25
CA TRP A 137 13.74 -1.26 -2.60
C TRP A 137 13.17 0.02 -3.19
N GLY A 138 13.98 0.71 -4.02
CA GLY A 138 13.58 1.91 -4.72
C GLY A 138 13.61 1.72 -6.24
N VAL A 139 12.66 2.37 -6.93
CA VAL A 139 12.68 2.56 -8.38
C VAL A 139 12.24 3.97 -8.69
N ALA A 140 13.02 4.72 -9.48
CA ALA A 140 12.68 6.10 -9.80
C ALA A 140 12.75 6.39 -11.31
N SER A 141 11.82 7.20 -11.79
CA SER A 141 11.64 7.54 -13.21
C SER A 141 12.71 8.48 -13.76
N THR A 142 13.25 9.37 -12.93
CA THR A 142 14.25 10.37 -13.37
C THR A 142 15.66 10.05 -12.83
N ALA A 143 16.69 10.61 -13.47
CA ALA A 143 18.06 10.46 -12.97
C ALA A 143 18.23 11.12 -11.59
N ALA A 144 17.67 12.32 -11.41
CA ALA A 144 17.75 13.04 -10.14
C ALA A 144 17.11 12.27 -8.99
N SER A 145 15.96 11.64 -9.23
CA SER A 145 15.29 10.83 -8.19
C SER A 145 16.04 9.53 -7.90
N ARG A 146 16.77 8.95 -8.87
CA ARG A 146 17.67 7.81 -8.63
C ARG A 146 18.85 8.22 -7.76
N ASP A 147 19.45 9.37 -8.01
CA ASP A 147 20.51 9.91 -7.15
C ASP A 147 20.01 10.15 -5.72
N GLN A 148 18.76 10.64 -5.57
CA GLN A 148 18.14 10.81 -4.25
C GLN A 148 17.93 9.49 -3.50
N LEU A 149 17.56 8.40 -4.21
CA LEU A 149 17.47 7.06 -3.61
C LEU A 149 18.85 6.59 -3.09
N ASP A 150 19.91 6.81 -3.87
CA ASP A 150 21.27 6.46 -3.46
C ASP A 150 21.73 7.29 -2.24
N ASP A 151 21.44 8.58 -2.23
CA ASP A 151 21.75 9.48 -1.09
C ASP A 151 20.99 9.08 0.18
N ALA A 152 19.75 8.61 0.05
CA ALA A 152 18.94 8.08 1.15
C ALA A 152 19.32 6.63 1.56
N GLY A 153 20.30 6.02 0.89
CA GLY A 153 20.73 4.66 1.18
C GLY A 153 19.73 3.58 0.79
N ILE A 154 18.75 3.89 -0.06
CA ILE A 154 17.71 2.97 -0.50
C ILE A 154 18.22 2.17 -1.71
N GLN A 155 18.23 0.83 -1.60
CA GLN A 155 18.69 -0.04 -2.67
C GLN A 155 17.78 0.07 -3.90
N GLN A 156 18.38 0.25 -5.09
CA GLN A 156 17.63 0.35 -6.34
C GLN A 156 17.50 -1.00 -7.05
N ILE A 157 16.30 -1.29 -7.56
CA ILE A 157 16.08 -2.45 -8.43
C ILE A 157 16.72 -2.17 -9.79
N GLN A 158 17.80 -2.88 -10.11
CA GLN A 158 18.54 -2.71 -11.36
C GLN A 158 17.84 -3.37 -12.55
N GLN A 159 17.14 -4.48 -12.32
CA GLN A 159 16.45 -5.23 -13.35
C GLN A 159 15.31 -6.04 -12.73
N GLY A 160 14.12 -5.95 -13.31
CA GLY A 160 12.95 -6.66 -12.80
C GLY A 160 11.65 -6.19 -13.42
N ILE A 161 10.55 -6.61 -12.81
CA ILE A 161 9.18 -6.22 -13.18
C ILE A 161 8.51 -5.69 -11.93
N VAL A 162 8.04 -4.46 -11.97
CA VAL A 162 7.10 -3.90 -11.00
C VAL A 162 5.72 -3.93 -11.62
N ALA A 163 4.79 -4.65 -11.01
CA ALA A 163 3.43 -4.84 -11.52
C ALA A 163 2.45 -3.88 -10.84
N GLY A 164 1.20 -3.89 -11.33
CA GLY A 164 0.11 -3.13 -10.73
C GLY A 164 0.21 -1.62 -10.92
N ILE A 165 -0.47 -0.89 -10.06
CA ILE A 165 -0.56 0.58 -10.11
C ILE A 165 0.83 1.22 -9.96
N ALA A 166 1.67 0.71 -9.06
CA ALA A 166 3.02 1.22 -8.87
C ALA A 166 3.86 1.11 -10.15
N GLY A 167 3.83 -0.04 -10.82
CA GLY A 167 4.52 -0.25 -12.10
C GLY A 167 4.03 0.71 -13.18
N TYR A 168 2.71 0.90 -13.29
CA TYR A 168 2.13 1.86 -14.22
C TYR A 168 2.61 3.29 -13.94
N LEU A 169 2.57 3.74 -12.69
CA LEU A 169 2.96 5.10 -12.30
C LEU A 169 4.43 5.40 -12.61
N ILE A 170 5.33 4.45 -12.33
CA ILE A 170 6.76 4.63 -12.62
C ILE A 170 7.00 4.72 -14.13
N ALA A 171 6.38 3.83 -14.91
CA ALA A 171 6.52 3.81 -16.35
C ALA A 171 5.97 5.10 -17.00
N GLU A 172 4.82 5.59 -16.54
CA GLU A 172 4.25 6.85 -16.99
C GLU A 172 5.08 8.06 -16.55
N GLY A 173 5.67 7.99 -15.36
CA GLY A 173 6.62 9.00 -14.89
C GLY A 173 7.81 9.14 -15.84
N GLU A 174 8.45 8.03 -16.19
CA GLU A 174 9.55 8.01 -17.16
C GLU A 174 9.10 8.54 -18.53
N ARG A 175 8.00 8.01 -19.07
CA ARG A 175 7.47 8.40 -20.38
C ARG A 175 7.10 9.88 -20.50
N ARG A 176 6.59 10.47 -19.41
CA ARG A 176 6.16 11.89 -19.35
C ARG A 176 7.25 12.83 -18.85
N GLY A 177 8.40 12.31 -18.41
CA GLY A 177 9.47 13.10 -17.80
C GLY A 177 9.08 13.71 -16.45
N LEU A 178 8.22 13.02 -15.70
CA LEU A 178 7.75 13.42 -14.36
C LEU A 178 8.53 12.67 -13.29
N ASP A 179 8.73 13.31 -12.14
CA ASP A 179 9.39 12.70 -11.00
C ASP A 179 8.43 11.75 -10.27
N VAL A 180 8.60 10.45 -10.51
CA VAL A 180 7.85 9.38 -9.85
C VAL A 180 8.82 8.37 -9.24
N THR A 181 8.70 8.14 -7.94
CA THR A 181 9.52 7.19 -7.19
C THR A 181 8.63 6.15 -6.52
N ALA A 182 8.97 4.86 -6.64
CA ALA A 182 8.35 3.78 -5.87
C ALA A 182 9.27 3.35 -4.74
N LEU A 183 8.70 3.26 -3.54
CA LEU A 183 9.25 2.61 -2.36
C LEU A 183 8.55 1.27 -2.18
N LEU A 184 9.29 0.18 -2.34
CA LEU A 184 8.79 -1.18 -2.40
C LEU A 184 9.36 -1.96 -1.21
N ALA A 185 8.55 -2.16 -0.16
CA ALA A 185 8.99 -2.89 1.02
C ALA A 185 8.67 -4.38 0.89
N GLU A 186 9.65 -5.24 1.20
CA GLU A 186 9.40 -6.67 1.31
C GLU A 186 8.40 -6.96 2.42
N CYS A 187 7.34 -7.70 2.10
CA CYS A 187 6.27 -7.96 3.04
C CYS A 187 5.72 -9.39 2.94
N ASN A 188 5.01 -9.79 3.97
CA ASN A 188 4.25 -11.03 3.95
C ASN A 188 2.93 -10.81 3.16
N PRO A 189 2.65 -11.63 2.12
CA PRO A 189 1.42 -11.47 1.33
C PRO A 189 0.15 -12.00 2.01
N MET A 190 0.29 -12.74 3.12
CA MET A 190 -0.83 -13.46 3.76
C MET A 190 -1.60 -12.61 4.78
N TYR A 191 -1.03 -11.49 5.23
CA TYR A 191 -1.66 -10.59 6.22
C TYR A 191 -1.15 -9.15 6.06
N PRO A 192 -1.88 -8.15 6.62
CA PRO A 192 -1.40 -6.78 6.65
C PRO A 192 -0.07 -6.66 7.40
N ASP A 193 0.96 -6.14 6.72
CA ASP A 193 2.32 -6.09 7.24
C ASP A 193 2.69 -4.66 7.67
N ALA A 194 2.43 -4.34 8.93
CA ALA A 194 2.73 -3.02 9.49
C ALA A 194 4.25 -2.80 9.67
N ARG A 195 5.06 -3.87 9.76
CA ARG A 195 6.51 -3.75 9.83
C ARG A 195 7.10 -3.31 8.49
N ALA A 196 6.65 -3.91 7.40
CA ALA A 196 7.02 -3.47 6.06
C ALA A 196 6.58 -2.02 5.80
N ALA A 197 5.38 -1.64 6.27
CA ALA A 197 4.91 -0.27 6.18
C ALA A 197 5.78 0.70 7.01
N LEU A 198 6.25 0.30 8.19
CA LEU A 198 7.18 1.08 9.01
C LEU A 198 8.46 1.38 8.25
N ILE A 199 9.10 0.37 7.66
CA ILE A 199 10.35 0.51 6.90
C ILE A 199 10.14 1.42 5.67
N ALA A 200 8.98 1.31 5.01
CA ALA A 200 8.65 2.19 3.91
C ALA A 200 8.47 3.66 4.36
N VAL A 201 7.90 3.90 5.55
CA VAL A 201 7.77 5.26 6.12
C VAL A 201 9.11 5.81 6.59
N GLU A 202 9.99 4.98 7.15
CA GLU A 202 11.36 5.40 7.48
C GLU A 202 12.14 5.78 6.22
N GLY A 203 12.09 4.96 5.16
CA GLY A 203 12.69 5.31 3.87
C GLY A 203 12.09 6.56 3.24
N LEU A 204 10.78 6.77 3.38
CA LEU A 204 10.13 8.01 2.96
C LEU A 204 10.65 9.22 3.75
N SER A 205 10.85 9.07 5.07
CA SER A 205 11.39 10.09 5.96
C SER A 205 12.79 10.55 5.51
N GLU A 206 13.67 9.59 5.22
CA GLU A 206 15.01 9.84 4.68
C GLU A 206 14.95 10.51 3.30
N LEU A 207 14.13 9.99 2.39
CA LEU A 207 14.00 10.52 1.02
C LEU A 207 13.46 11.96 1.00
N MET A 208 12.68 12.35 2.01
CA MET A 208 12.10 13.69 2.14
C MET A 208 12.92 14.63 3.00
N ASP A 209 13.98 14.16 3.63
CA ASP A 209 14.71 14.89 4.68
C ASP A 209 13.75 15.49 5.72
N ARG A 210 12.82 14.65 6.18
CA ARG A 210 11.75 15.05 7.09
C ARG A 210 11.43 13.95 8.09
N GLU A 211 11.55 14.27 9.39
CA GLU A 211 11.19 13.33 10.45
C GLU A 211 9.68 13.03 10.46
N ILE A 212 9.33 11.75 10.32
CA ILE A 212 7.97 11.24 10.43
C ILE A 212 7.94 10.27 11.61
N PRO A 213 7.21 10.57 12.70
CA PRO A 213 7.12 9.69 13.85
C PRO A 213 6.52 8.33 13.49
N VAL A 214 7.20 7.23 13.80
CA VAL A 214 6.79 5.86 13.43
C VAL A 214 6.27 5.01 14.60
N GLN A 215 6.23 5.57 15.82
CA GLN A 215 5.87 4.81 17.02
C GLN A 215 4.51 4.12 16.90
N GLY A 216 3.52 4.75 16.28
CA GLY A 216 2.20 4.15 16.05
C GLY A 216 2.25 2.92 15.15
N LEU A 217 3.12 2.91 14.13
CA LEU A 217 3.32 1.74 13.27
C LEU A 217 4.01 0.60 14.01
N LEU A 218 4.97 0.89 14.89
CA LEU A 218 5.60 -0.12 15.75
C LEU A 218 4.58 -0.83 16.64
N ASP A 219 3.69 -0.07 17.24
CA ASP A 219 2.65 -0.61 18.11
C ASP A 219 1.64 -1.44 17.31
N ASP A 220 1.24 -0.97 16.12
CA ASP A 220 0.36 -1.70 15.21
C ASP A 220 1.02 -2.99 14.69
N ALA A 221 2.31 -2.96 14.33
CA ALA A 221 3.06 -4.13 13.89
C ALA A 221 3.08 -5.22 14.98
N ARG A 222 3.41 -4.85 16.22
CA ARG A 222 3.40 -5.78 17.35
C ARG A 222 2.02 -6.41 17.60
N ASN A 223 0.97 -5.59 17.53
CA ASN A 223 -0.41 -6.06 17.70
C ASN A 223 -0.84 -7.04 16.60
N ILE A 224 -0.44 -6.80 15.34
CA ILE A 224 -0.74 -7.70 14.22
C ILE A 224 0.03 -9.01 14.36
N GLU A 225 1.34 -8.96 14.65
CA GLU A 225 2.17 -10.14 14.86
C GLU A 225 1.65 -11.03 15.99
N GLU A 226 1.23 -10.42 17.10
CA GLU A 226 0.66 -11.16 18.24
C GLU A 226 -0.64 -11.87 17.86
N ARG A 227 -1.55 -11.20 17.16
CA ARG A 227 -2.80 -11.80 16.67
C ARG A 227 -2.55 -12.93 15.67
N VAL A 228 -1.60 -12.76 14.76
CA VAL A 228 -1.20 -13.80 13.80
C VAL A 228 -0.66 -15.02 14.55
N ARG A 229 0.26 -14.82 15.49
CA ARG A 229 0.82 -15.89 16.33
C ARG A 229 -0.28 -16.65 17.09
N GLU A 230 -1.18 -15.93 17.77
CA GLU A 230 -2.30 -16.54 18.48
C GLU A 230 -3.25 -17.34 17.55
N ALA A 231 -3.44 -16.86 16.31
CA ALA A 231 -4.26 -17.58 15.33
C ALA A 231 -3.59 -18.88 14.90
N PHE A 232 -2.27 -18.88 14.67
CA PHE A 232 -1.51 -20.09 14.37
C PHE A 232 -1.50 -21.08 15.53
N GLU A 233 -1.30 -20.62 16.76
CA GLU A 233 -1.32 -21.47 17.96
C GLU A 233 -2.70 -22.12 18.15
N ARG A 234 -3.78 -21.36 17.95
CA ARG A 234 -5.16 -21.89 18.00
C ARG A 234 -5.41 -22.92 16.91
N ALA A 235 -4.99 -22.66 15.68
CA ALA A 235 -5.14 -23.60 14.57
C ALA A 235 -4.35 -24.90 14.84
N HIS A 236 -3.15 -24.80 15.41
CA HIS A 236 -2.33 -25.95 15.77
C HIS A 236 -2.93 -26.76 16.93
N SER A 237 -3.50 -26.09 17.93
CA SER A 237 -4.17 -26.75 19.05
C SER A 237 -5.51 -27.40 18.68
N MET A 238 -6.17 -26.93 17.62
CA MET A 238 -7.41 -27.51 17.07
C MET A 238 -7.15 -28.66 16.10
N ALA A 239 -5.92 -28.85 15.62
CA ALA A 239 -5.54 -30.05 14.91
C ALA A 239 -5.51 -31.21 15.92
N LEU A 240 -6.67 -31.84 16.13
CA LEU A 240 -6.76 -33.05 16.96
C LEU A 240 -5.79 -34.10 16.42
N PRO A 241 -5.07 -34.83 17.26
CA PRO A 241 -4.37 -36.01 16.83
C PRO A 241 -5.38 -36.93 16.13
N ALA A 242 -4.98 -37.52 15.01
CA ALA A 242 -5.76 -38.55 14.35
C ALA A 242 -6.15 -39.61 15.40
N PRO A 243 -7.40 -40.09 15.40
CA PRO A 243 -7.76 -41.16 16.29
C PRO A 243 -6.80 -42.32 16.02
N ASP A 244 -6.14 -42.80 17.05
CA ASP A 244 -5.36 -44.03 16.99
C ASP A 244 -6.30 -45.10 16.42
N SER A 245 -5.96 -45.65 15.30
CA SER A 245 -6.60 -46.86 14.77
C SER A 245 -6.17 -47.99 15.68
N ASP A 246 -6.90 -48.19 16.76
CA ASP A 246 -6.89 -49.46 17.47
C ASP A 246 -7.45 -50.49 16.48
N ASP A 247 -6.54 -51.25 15.88
CA ASP A 247 -6.84 -52.51 15.19
C ASP A 247 -7.42 -53.48 16.22
N ASP A 248 -8.72 -53.40 16.46
CA ASP A 248 -9.47 -54.56 17.02
C ASP A 248 -9.67 -55.54 15.85
N GLU A 249 -8.74 -56.48 15.75
CA GLU A 249 -8.93 -57.76 15.06
C GLU A 249 -10.09 -58.53 15.76
N ASP A 250 -11.32 -58.27 15.34
CA ASP A 250 -12.45 -59.15 15.68
C ASP A 250 -12.44 -60.36 14.76
N ASP A 251 -11.96 -61.44 15.37
CA ASP A 251 -12.06 -62.82 14.98
C ASP A 251 -13.52 -63.14 14.50
N ILE A 252 -13.74 -63.32 13.21
CA ILE A 252 -14.98 -63.88 12.69
C ILE A 252 -14.82 -65.40 12.65
N PRO A 253 -15.53 -66.17 13.48
CA PRO A 253 -15.51 -67.63 13.38
C PRO A 253 -16.22 -68.07 12.08
N MET A 254 -15.49 -68.80 11.23
CA MET A 254 -16.04 -69.54 10.13
C MET A 254 -16.95 -70.66 10.64
N VAL A 255 -18.21 -70.59 10.31
CA VAL A 255 -19.16 -71.71 10.42
C VAL A 255 -19.51 -72.15 9.01
N PHE A 256 -19.41 -73.49 8.79
CA PHE A 256 -19.60 -74.29 7.60
C PHE A 256 -20.83 -73.96 6.74
#